data_a51a8e268161b47ae9d22206b89a9206
#
_entry.id   a51a8e268161b47ae9d22206b89a9206
#
_cell.length_a   1.000
_cell.length_b   1.000
_cell.length_c   1.000
_cell.angle_alpha   90.00
_cell.angle_beta   90.00
_cell.angle_gamma   90.00
#
_symmetry.space_group_name_H-M   'P 1'
#
loop_
_entity.id
_entity.type
_entity.pdbx_description
1 polymer ?
#
loop_
_entity_poly.entity_id
_entity_poly.type
_entity_poly.pdbx_seq_one_letter_code
_entity_poly.pdbx_strand_id
1 'polypeptide(L)'
;MRLVVLCPHFAPDTAPTGDVMTQIVAELVKFNLEVHVVTALPWYRDHEIESGWTGRLIRRERTSWGSITRVHPFPGKNKQSLVRRAVGFIAFSVLAGVSALFAGGIHRRIHAVIAMSPPLTLGLTGWFAGLLRRAPLIFNIQDVFPDAAIATGAITNPAIITFAKKLESLSYRRARRVVVLSQDLQDNVQAKLKYSAQSRVVVIPNFVDVQAIRPQNRMTTYRQELSIGAEPVVMYAGNVGFSQSLELLIDAARQMPDVTFVINGGGSAKDALQEQAVGISNIRFGEYQPHHRLSEVLASADIHVVALRAGLGAVSVPSKTYSILAAGRPVVAAIDPGTEVPRILRASGGGFDSPPDDVTAFIGALRRLVDDPLMAQGMGKSGRDWVESHVSAEAVAKMYLELLSMVTNRPVTSFLRG
;
A
#
# COMPACT_ATOMS: atom_id res chain seq x y z
N MET A 1 -25.97 -6.12 4.46
CA MET A 1 -25.72 -4.67 4.72
C MET A 1 -25.29 -3.98 3.44
N ARG A 2 -25.63 -2.67 3.21
CA ARG A 2 -25.25 -1.94 1.99
C ARG A 2 -24.19 -0.89 2.28
N LEU A 3 -23.13 -0.88 1.47
CA LEU A 3 -22.03 0.08 1.55
C LEU A 3 -21.90 0.87 0.24
N VAL A 4 -21.44 2.10 0.35
CA VAL A 4 -20.89 2.86 -0.79
C VAL A 4 -19.39 3.00 -0.56
N VAL A 5 -18.60 2.66 -1.58
CA VAL A 5 -17.14 2.79 -1.56
C VAL A 5 -16.75 3.83 -2.60
N LEU A 6 -16.05 4.87 -2.17
CA LEU A 6 -15.50 5.94 -3.00
C LEU A 6 -13.99 5.78 -3.07
N CYS A 7 -13.45 5.46 -4.24
CA CYS A 7 -12.00 5.31 -4.43
C CYS A 7 -11.58 5.86 -5.80
N PRO A 8 -10.33 6.35 -5.94
CA PRO A 8 -9.86 6.89 -7.21
C PRO A 8 -9.62 5.81 -8.26
N HIS A 9 -9.27 4.61 -7.81
CA HIS A 9 -8.92 3.46 -8.65
C HIS A 9 -9.63 2.19 -8.16
N PHE A 10 -10.01 1.33 -9.10
CA PHE A 10 -10.62 0.02 -8.85
C PHE A 10 -10.46 -0.85 -10.10
N ALA A 11 -10.30 -2.16 -9.96
CA ALA A 11 -10.12 -3.06 -11.10
C ALA A 11 -11.09 -2.75 -12.25
N PRO A 12 -10.64 -2.75 -13.52
CA PRO A 12 -9.36 -3.23 -14.02
C PRO A 12 -8.22 -2.19 -14.00
N ASP A 13 -8.38 -1.01 -13.39
CA ASP A 13 -7.32 -0.01 -13.29
C ASP A 13 -6.17 -0.55 -12.41
N THR A 14 -4.93 -0.43 -12.88
CA THR A 14 -3.75 -1.10 -12.31
C THR A 14 -3.02 -0.30 -11.22
N ALA A 15 -3.68 0.69 -10.62
CA ALA A 15 -3.11 1.46 -9.53
C ALA A 15 -2.99 0.61 -8.24
N PRO A 16 -1.87 0.66 -7.50
CA PRO A 16 -1.70 -0.11 -6.27
C PRO A 16 -2.82 0.10 -5.24
N THR A 17 -3.29 1.34 -5.06
CA THR A 17 -4.43 1.66 -4.19
C THR A 17 -5.75 1.10 -4.71
N GLY A 18 -5.87 0.93 -6.04
CA GLY A 18 -6.99 0.28 -6.69
C GLY A 18 -7.04 -1.22 -6.40
N ASP A 19 -5.89 -1.88 -6.44
CA ASP A 19 -5.77 -3.30 -6.11
C ASP A 19 -6.16 -3.56 -4.65
N VAL A 20 -5.68 -2.72 -3.72
CA VAL A 20 -6.05 -2.79 -2.31
C VAL A 20 -7.56 -2.69 -2.13
N MET A 21 -8.20 -1.67 -2.69
CA MET A 21 -9.65 -1.47 -2.53
C MET A 21 -10.47 -2.57 -3.23
N THR A 22 -10.00 -3.05 -4.37
CA THR A 22 -10.65 -4.15 -5.10
C THR A 22 -10.68 -5.41 -4.26
N GLN A 23 -9.58 -5.76 -3.62
CA GLN A 23 -9.51 -6.95 -2.78
C GLN A 23 -10.30 -6.77 -1.48
N ILE A 24 -10.24 -5.59 -0.82
CA ILE A 24 -11.10 -5.31 0.34
C ILE A 24 -12.57 -5.52 -0.01
N VAL A 25 -13.03 -4.99 -1.14
CA VAL A 25 -14.42 -5.16 -1.59
C VAL A 25 -14.73 -6.62 -1.87
N ALA A 26 -13.83 -7.34 -2.55
CA ALA A 26 -14.01 -8.77 -2.85
C ALA A 26 -14.15 -9.60 -1.57
N GLU A 27 -13.33 -9.33 -0.55
CA GLU A 27 -13.46 -10.02 0.74
C GLU A 27 -14.75 -9.63 1.49
N LEU A 28 -15.11 -8.35 1.53
CA LEU A 28 -16.35 -7.91 2.17
C LEU A 28 -17.59 -8.53 1.52
N VAL A 29 -17.57 -8.75 0.21
CA VAL A 29 -18.64 -9.43 -0.53
C VAL A 29 -18.81 -10.88 -0.08
N LYS A 30 -17.73 -11.60 0.25
CA LYS A 30 -17.82 -12.98 0.80
C LYS A 30 -18.59 -13.04 2.12
N PHE A 31 -18.68 -11.93 2.84
CA PHE A 31 -19.49 -11.76 4.05
C PHE A 31 -20.92 -11.25 3.77
N ASN A 32 -21.43 -11.45 2.55
CA ASN A 32 -22.79 -11.07 2.12
C ASN A 32 -23.09 -9.56 2.25
N LEU A 33 -22.09 -8.70 2.07
CA LEU A 33 -22.30 -7.27 1.99
C LEU A 33 -22.65 -6.87 0.54
N GLU A 34 -23.70 -6.08 0.38
CA GLU A 34 -24.02 -5.42 -0.90
C GLU A 34 -23.17 -4.16 -1.01
N VAL A 35 -22.25 -4.10 -1.97
CA VAL A 35 -21.29 -3.01 -2.12
C VAL A 35 -21.54 -2.25 -3.43
N HIS A 36 -21.53 -0.92 -3.35
CA HIS A 36 -21.66 -0.04 -4.49
C HIS A 36 -20.39 0.81 -4.61
N VAL A 37 -19.55 0.48 -5.58
CA VAL A 37 -18.29 1.18 -5.81
C VAL A 37 -18.51 2.37 -6.72
N VAL A 38 -17.99 3.53 -6.36
CA VAL A 38 -17.87 4.71 -7.21
C VAL A 38 -16.38 5.02 -7.37
N THR A 39 -15.90 4.94 -8.59
CA THR A 39 -14.46 5.01 -8.92
C THR A 39 -14.25 5.75 -10.24
N ALA A 40 -12.97 5.97 -10.61
CA ALA A 40 -12.64 6.52 -11.93
C ALA A 40 -12.74 5.47 -13.05
N LEU A 41 -12.88 5.93 -14.31
CA LEU A 41 -12.55 5.12 -15.48
C LEU A 41 -11.07 4.76 -15.42
N PRO A 42 -10.63 3.57 -15.90
CA PRO A 42 -9.22 3.16 -15.88
C PRO A 42 -8.34 4.17 -16.63
N TRP A 43 -7.27 4.65 -15.96
CA TRP A 43 -6.40 5.70 -16.51
C TRP A 43 -4.98 5.73 -15.92
N TYR A 44 -4.71 4.92 -14.91
CA TYR A 44 -3.47 5.03 -14.13
C TYR A 44 -2.22 4.70 -14.94
N ARG A 45 -2.25 3.65 -15.79
CA ARG A 45 -1.09 3.13 -16.51
C ARG A 45 -0.39 4.19 -17.36
N ASP A 46 -1.15 4.87 -18.21
CA ASP A 46 -0.61 5.83 -19.17
C ASP A 46 -0.93 7.28 -18.80
N HIS A 47 -1.60 7.50 -17.65
CA HIS A 47 -2.18 8.77 -17.23
C HIS A 47 -3.20 9.33 -18.24
N GLU A 48 -3.78 8.45 -19.04
CA GLU A 48 -4.86 8.70 -19.99
C GLU A 48 -5.94 7.64 -19.84
N ILE A 49 -7.18 7.97 -20.23
CA ILE A 49 -8.25 6.97 -20.17
C ILE A 49 -7.93 5.85 -21.15
N GLU A 50 -7.90 4.61 -20.65
CA GLU A 50 -7.58 3.43 -21.45
C GLU A 50 -8.54 3.26 -22.63
N SER A 51 -8.05 2.66 -23.72
CA SER A 51 -8.86 2.35 -24.90
C SER A 51 -10.06 1.48 -24.52
N GLY A 52 -11.24 1.77 -25.08
CA GLY A 52 -12.50 1.10 -24.72
C GLY A 52 -13.26 1.72 -23.54
N TRP A 53 -12.65 2.69 -22.82
CA TRP A 53 -13.30 3.42 -21.73
C TRP A 53 -13.58 4.89 -22.04
N THR A 54 -13.15 5.38 -23.19
CA THR A 54 -13.33 6.76 -23.64
C THR A 54 -14.77 7.08 -24.03
N GLY A 55 -15.10 8.38 -24.18
CA GLY A 55 -16.37 8.87 -24.75
C GLY A 55 -17.56 8.93 -23.79
N ARG A 56 -17.38 8.62 -22.48
CA ARG A 56 -18.45 8.72 -21.48
C ARG A 56 -17.97 9.41 -20.22
N LEU A 57 -18.82 10.25 -19.64
CA LEU A 57 -18.56 10.85 -18.32
C LEU A 57 -18.84 9.88 -17.19
N ILE A 58 -19.84 9.01 -17.35
CA ILE A 58 -20.25 8.03 -16.34
C ILE A 58 -20.57 6.71 -17.06
N ARG A 59 -20.03 5.62 -16.51
CA ARG A 59 -20.36 4.25 -16.90
C ARG A 59 -20.81 3.46 -15.69
N ARG A 60 -21.92 2.73 -15.79
CA ARG A 60 -22.45 1.89 -14.71
C ARG A 60 -22.42 0.43 -15.10
N GLU A 61 -21.96 -0.39 -14.16
CA GLU A 61 -21.86 -1.84 -14.28
C GLU A 61 -22.65 -2.46 -13.14
N ARG A 62 -23.48 -3.45 -13.43
CA ARG A 62 -24.14 -4.28 -12.40
C ARG A 62 -23.29 -5.51 -12.14
N THR A 63 -23.17 -5.88 -10.88
CA THR A 63 -22.47 -7.08 -10.43
C THR A 63 -23.42 -7.94 -9.60
N SER A 64 -23.07 -9.18 -9.34
CA SER A 64 -23.85 -10.06 -8.45
C SER A 64 -23.90 -9.55 -7.00
N TRP A 65 -22.94 -8.71 -6.61
CA TRP A 65 -22.78 -8.18 -5.26
C TRP A 65 -23.15 -6.69 -5.10
N GLY A 66 -23.63 -6.05 -6.17
CA GLY A 66 -23.99 -4.62 -6.13
C GLY A 66 -23.79 -3.91 -7.46
N SER A 67 -22.92 -2.90 -7.49
CA SER A 67 -22.67 -2.14 -8.73
C SER A 67 -21.33 -1.40 -8.68
N ILE A 68 -20.77 -1.13 -9.88
CA ILE A 68 -19.64 -0.24 -10.06
C ILE A 68 -20.11 0.94 -10.90
N THR A 69 -19.90 2.15 -10.41
CA THR A 69 -20.13 3.39 -11.18
C THR A 69 -18.77 4.05 -11.42
N ARG A 70 -18.35 4.08 -12.67
CA ARG A 70 -17.08 4.70 -13.06
C ARG A 70 -17.36 6.09 -13.59
N VAL A 71 -16.61 7.06 -13.10
CA VAL A 71 -16.74 8.46 -13.50
C VAL A 71 -15.44 8.95 -14.14
N HIS A 72 -15.54 9.98 -14.95
CA HIS A 72 -14.40 10.53 -15.69
C HIS A 72 -13.35 11.09 -14.71
N PRO A 73 -12.06 10.67 -14.79
CA PRO A 73 -11.00 11.10 -13.89
C PRO A 73 -10.47 12.52 -14.15
N PHE A 74 -10.78 13.12 -15.32
CA PHE A 74 -10.24 14.39 -15.79
C PHE A 74 -8.70 14.44 -15.77
N PRO A 75 -8.02 13.48 -16.41
CA PRO A 75 -6.56 13.48 -16.43
C PRO A 75 -6.04 14.72 -17.16
N GLY A 76 -5.11 15.44 -16.57
CA GLY A 76 -4.49 16.58 -17.22
C GLY A 76 -3.42 16.13 -18.22
N LYS A 77 -3.49 16.58 -19.47
CA LYS A 77 -2.47 16.30 -20.51
C LYS A 77 -1.05 16.76 -20.11
N ASN A 78 -0.91 17.70 -19.17
CA ASN A 78 0.38 18.19 -18.70
C ASN A 78 0.67 17.67 -17.29
N LYS A 79 1.56 16.67 -17.20
CA LYS A 79 1.96 15.99 -15.97
C LYS A 79 2.61 16.92 -14.93
N GLN A 80 3.15 18.08 -15.34
CA GLN A 80 3.87 19.00 -14.46
C GLN A 80 2.98 20.07 -13.80
N SER A 81 1.74 20.27 -14.26
CA SER A 81 0.87 21.33 -13.72
C SER A 81 0.08 20.85 -12.49
N LEU A 82 0.53 21.21 -11.29
CA LEU A 82 -0.16 20.94 -10.02
C LEU A 82 -1.60 21.49 -10.00
N VAL A 83 -1.81 22.68 -10.57
CA VAL A 83 -3.14 23.31 -10.61
C VAL A 83 -4.13 22.49 -11.45
N ARG A 84 -3.71 22.03 -12.64
CA ARG A 84 -4.56 21.17 -13.47
C ARG A 84 -4.88 19.84 -12.80
N ARG A 85 -3.93 19.24 -12.12
CA ARG A 85 -4.16 18.01 -11.32
C ARG A 85 -5.16 18.27 -10.20
N ALA A 86 -5.03 19.39 -9.48
CA ALA A 86 -5.98 19.76 -8.43
C ALA A 86 -7.40 19.96 -8.98
N VAL A 87 -7.55 20.67 -10.10
CA VAL A 87 -8.85 20.85 -10.77
C VAL A 87 -9.43 19.50 -11.21
N GLY A 88 -8.63 18.61 -11.80
CA GLY A 88 -9.05 17.26 -12.15
C GLY A 88 -9.55 16.46 -10.96
N PHE A 89 -8.83 16.49 -9.83
CA PHE A 89 -9.26 15.82 -8.59
C PHE A 89 -10.55 16.40 -8.01
N ILE A 90 -10.75 17.73 -8.08
CA ILE A 90 -12.00 18.37 -7.66
C ILE A 90 -13.15 17.95 -8.57
N ALA A 91 -12.97 18.03 -9.88
CA ALA A 91 -13.99 17.64 -10.85
C ALA A 91 -14.38 16.15 -10.69
N PHE A 92 -13.40 15.26 -10.57
CA PHE A 92 -13.62 13.85 -10.25
C PHE A 92 -14.40 13.69 -8.94
N SER A 93 -13.99 14.36 -7.87
CA SER A 93 -14.62 14.25 -6.55
C SER A 93 -16.08 14.73 -6.56
N VAL A 94 -16.38 15.80 -7.28
CA VAL A 94 -17.76 16.29 -7.45
C VAL A 94 -18.61 15.27 -8.18
N LEU A 95 -18.11 14.75 -9.30
CA LEU A 95 -18.84 13.77 -10.13
C LEU A 95 -19.03 12.45 -9.39
N ALA A 96 -17.99 12.02 -8.62
CA ALA A 96 -18.06 10.85 -7.76
C ALA A 96 -19.08 11.05 -6.62
N GLY A 97 -19.13 12.24 -6.02
CA GLY A 97 -20.10 12.59 -4.97
C GLY A 97 -21.53 12.52 -5.44
N VAL A 98 -21.82 13.15 -6.60
CA VAL A 98 -23.14 13.06 -7.24
C VAL A 98 -23.51 11.60 -7.53
N SER A 99 -22.56 10.82 -8.08
CA SER A 99 -22.78 9.40 -8.37
C SER A 99 -23.04 8.57 -7.11
N ALA A 100 -22.38 8.90 -6.00
CA ALA A 100 -22.56 8.21 -4.72
C ALA A 100 -23.97 8.42 -4.13
N LEU A 101 -24.61 9.56 -4.39
CA LEU A 101 -25.99 9.80 -3.93
C LEU A 101 -26.98 8.81 -4.57
N PHE A 102 -26.71 8.34 -5.78
CA PHE A 102 -27.56 7.41 -6.52
C PHE A 102 -27.10 5.96 -6.41
N ALA A 103 -25.91 5.71 -5.83
CA ALA A 103 -25.37 4.37 -5.69
C ALA A 103 -26.27 3.50 -4.81
N GLY A 104 -26.56 2.29 -5.26
CA GLY A 104 -27.47 1.36 -4.58
C GLY A 104 -28.94 1.75 -4.60
N GLY A 105 -29.34 2.78 -5.34
CA GLY A 105 -30.71 3.29 -5.42
C GLY A 105 -31.04 4.32 -4.35
N ILE A 106 -31.67 5.43 -4.76
CA ILE A 106 -31.87 6.63 -3.90
C ILE A 106 -32.76 6.34 -2.67
N HIS A 107 -33.73 5.43 -2.79
CA HIS A 107 -34.67 5.08 -1.71
C HIS A 107 -34.16 3.93 -0.83
N ARG A 108 -33.02 3.33 -1.17
CA ARG A 108 -32.48 2.21 -0.39
C ARG A 108 -31.47 2.72 0.64
N ARG A 109 -31.61 2.28 1.88
CA ARG A 109 -30.75 2.69 2.97
C ARG A 109 -29.30 2.24 2.71
N ILE A 110 -28.36 3.16 2.77
CA ILE A 110 -26.91 2.91 2.86
C ILE A 110 -26.54 2.92 4.34
N HIS A 111 -25.66 2.01 4.76
CA HIS A 111 -25.31 1.83 6.16
C HIS A 111 -23.99 2.48 6.52
N ALA A 112 -23.04 2.54 5.58
CA ALA A 112 -21.81 3.29 5.72
C ALA A 112 -21.25 3.69 4.35
N VAL A 113 -20.45 4.76 4.35
CA VAL A 113 -19.64 5.19 3.21
C VAL A 113 -18.17 4.99 3.58
N ILE A 114 -17.40 4.31 2.73
CA ILE A 114 -15.96 4.21 2.82
C ILE A 114 -15.38 5.09 1.73
N ALA A 115 -14.53 6.05 2.07
CA ALA A 115 -13.83 6.89 1.09
C ALA A 115 -12.32 6.73 1.26
N MET A 116 -11.57 6.60 0.16
CA MET A 116 -10.13 6.40 0.17
C MET A 116 -9.38 7.67 -0.26
N SER A 117 -8.32 8.01 0.44
CA SER A 117 -7.35 9.04 0.09
C SER A 117 -6.05 8.39 -0.40
N PRO A 118 -5.33 8.99 -1.38
CA PRO A 118 -5.65 10.17 -2.17
C PRO A 118 -6.75 9.95 -3.22
N PRO A 119 -7.46 10.99 -3.72
CA PRO A 119 -7.32 12.39 -3.37
C PRO A 119 -8.04 12.76 -2.06
N LEU A 120 -7.49 13.73 -1.33
CA LEU A 120 -7.99 14.18 -0.04
C LEU A 120 -9.44 14.69 -0.10
N THR A 121 -9.82 15.24 -1.25
CA THR A 121 -11.18 15.73 -1.54
C THR A 121 -12.26 14.66 -1.41
N LEU A 122 -11.93 13.38 -1.59
CA LEU A 122 -12.88 12.27 -1.41
C LEU A 122 -13.36 12.14 0.04
N GLY A 123 -12.58 12.59 1.03
CA GLY A 123 -13.03 12.65 2.42
C GLY A 123 -14.25 13.53 2.61
N LEU A 124 -14.23 14.75 2.06
CA LEU A 124 -15.40 15.66 2.11
C LEU A 124 -16.54 15.19 1.21
N THR A 125 -16.22 14.67 0.03
CA THR A 125 -17.21 14.09 -0.89
C THR A 125 -17.95 12.92 -0.23
N GLY A 126 -17.23 12.01 0.40
CA GLY A 126 -17.80 10.88 1.13
C GLY A 126 -18.62 11.32 2.35
N TRP A 127 -18.15 12.34 3.09
CA TRP A 127 -18.93 12.91 4.18
C TRP A 127 -20.23 13.52 3.69
N PHE A 128 -20.21 14.30 2.64
CA PHE A 128 -21.42 14.96 2.11
C PHE A 128 -22.42 13.93 1.58
N ALA A 129 -21.94 12.94 0.81
CA ALA A 129 -22.78 11.84 0.36
C ALA A 129 -23.37 11.05 1.54
N GLY A 130 -22.54 10.75 2.55
CA GLY A 130 -22.98 10.10 3.77
C GLY A 130 -24.02 10.91 4.55
N LEU A 131 -23.84 12.22 4.68
CA LEU A 131 -24.80 13.11 5.35
C LEU A 131 -26.18 13.04 4.69
N LEU A 132 -26.24 13.17 3.36
CA LEU A 132 -27.50 13.11 2.60
C LEU A 132 -28.14 11.72 2.62
N ARG A 133 -27.33 10.66 2.71
CA ARG A 133 -27.80 9.27 2.79
C ARG A 133 -27.96 8.77 4.22
N ARG A 134 -27.75 9.63 5.24
CA ARG A 134 -27.77 9.28 6.66
C ARG A 134 -26.86 8.09 7.00
N ALA A 135 -25.69 8.04 6.38
CA ALA A 135 -24.69 7.00 6.53
C ALA A 135 -23.37 7.59 7.06
N PRO A 136 -22.73 6.98 8.07
CA PRO A 136 -21.46 7.45 8.61
C PRO A 136 -20.33 7.25 7.59
N LEU A 137 -19.34 8.16 7.60
CA LEU A 137 -18.14 8.07 6.80
C LEU A 137 -17.04 7.33 7.57
N ILE A 138 -16.42 6.36 6.91
CA ILE A 138 -15.12 5.79 7.24
C ILE A 138 -14.14 6.33 6.19
N PHE A 139 -13.11 7.06 6.64
CA PHE A 139 -12.12 7.66 5.74
C PHE A 139 -10.81 6.87 5.81
N ASN A 140 -10.49 6.15 4.75
CA ASN A 140 -9.29 5.33 4.62
C ASN A 140 -8.14 6.15 4.04
N ILE A 141 -7.04 6.24 4.78
CA ILE A 141 -5.85 7.02 4.45
C ILE A 141 -4.74 6.05 4.07
N GLN A 142 -4.36 6.05 2.79
CA GLN A 142 -3.22 5.28 2.31
C GLN A 142 -1.91 6.03 2.54
N ASP A 143 -1.92 7.35 2.30
CA ASP A 143 -0.80 8.25 2.56
C ASP A 143 -1.31 9.49 3.29
N VAL A 144 -0.55 9.99 4.27
CA VAL A 144 -0.87 11.23 4.97
C VAL A 144 -0.49 12.42 4.10
N PHE A 145 -1.47 12.92 3.36
CA PHE A 145 -1.33 14.12 2.54
C PHE A 145 -1.86 15.34 3.34
N PRO A 146 -1.14 16.49 3.39
CA PRO A 146 -0.03 16.88 2.53
C PRO A 146 1.38 16.51 3.04
N ASP A 147 1.55 15.87 4.19
CA ASP A 147 2.86 15.65 4.82
C ASP A 147 3.82 14.89 3.91
N ALA A 148 3.37 13.81 3.28
CA ALA A 148 4.19 13.06 2.32
C ALA A 148 4.65 13.91 1.13
N ALA A 149 3.80 14.80 0.63
CA ALA A 149 4.14 15.70 -0.47
C ALA A 149 5.09 16.83 -0.05
N ILE A 150 5.03 17.27 1.20
CA ILE A 150 5.95 18.25 1.79
C ILE A 150 7.32 17.60 1.99
N ALA A 151 7.36 16.41 2.59
CA ALA A 151 8.60 15.68 2.87
C ALA A 151 9.39 15.33 1.60
N THR A 152 8.69 15.08 0.49
CA THR A 152 9.33 14.83 -0.82
C THR A 152 9.61 16.10 -1.63
N GLY A 153 9.28 17.29 -1.11
CA GLY A 153 9.44 18.55 -1.85
C GLY A 153 8.47 18.73 -3.03
N ALA A 154 7.48 17.87 -3.17
CA ALA A 154 6.49 17.94 -4.27
C ALA A 154 5.57 19.17 -4.13
N ILE A 155 5.37 19.68 -2.92
CA ILE A 155 4.61 20.89 -2.63
C ILE A 155 5.44 21.78 -1.70
N THR A 156 5.79 22.98 -2.18
CA THR A 156 6.59 23.96 -1.43
C THR A 156 5.84 25.27 -1.17
N ASN A 157 4.75 25.56 -1.90
CA ASN A 157 4.00 26.80 -1.74
C ASN A 157 3.22 26.82 -0.41
N PRO A 158 3.49 27.80 0.50
CA PRO A 158 2.88 27.86 1.84
C PRO A 158 1.36 27.99 1.83
N ALA A 159 0.78 28.69 0.83
CA ALA A 159 -0.66 28.86 0.73
C ALA A 159 -1.36 27.55 0.36
N ILE A 160 -0.78 26.78 -0.57
CA ILE A 160 -1.27 25.46 -0.95
C ILE A 160 -1.16 24.48 0.22
N ILE A 161 -0.03 24.49 0.94
CA ILE A 161 0.19 23.68 2.15
C ILE A 161 -0.87 23.99 3.20
N THR A 162 -1.09 25.29 3.48
CA THR A 162 -2.10 25.70 4.48
C THR A 162 -3.50 25.28 4.09
N PHE A 163 -3.88 25.43 2.83
CA PHE A 163 -5.17 24.98 2.32
C PHE A 163 -5.33 23.45 2.42
N ALA A 164 -4.31 22.70 2.01
CA ALA A 164 -4.32 21.24 2.09
C ALA A 164 -4.44 20.74 3.53
N LYS A 165 -3.70 21.34 4.49
CA LYS A 165 -3.79 21.03 5.93
C LYS A 165 -5.19 21.34 6.51
N LYS A 166 -5.84 22.42 6.07
CA LYS A 166 -7.23 22.74 6.48
C LYS A 166 -8.22 21.71 5.94
N LEU A 167 -8.07 21.32 4.66
CA LEU A 167 -8.90 20.30 4.01
C LEU A 167 -8.73 18.94 4.69
N GLU A 168 -7.51 18.55 4.99
CA GLU A 168 -7.15 17.35 5.74
C GLU A 168 -7.83 17.32 7.11
N SER A 169 -7.58 18.33 7.92
CA SER A 169 -8.16 18.43 9.27
C SER A 169 -9.70 18.43 9.26
N LEU A 170 -10.32 19.07 8.26
CA LEU A 170 -11.77 19.05 8.09
C LEU A 170 -12.27 17.65 7.75
N SER A 171 -11.60 16.94 6.82
CA SER A 171 -11.96 15.56 6.44
C SER A 171 -11.89 14.61 7.62
N TYR A 172 -10.82 14.69 8.43
CA TYR A 172 -10.66 13.86 9.62
C TYR A 172 -11.73 14.14 10.69
N ARG A 173 -12.04 15.40 10.91
CA ARG A 173 -13.09 15.80 11.89
C ARG A 173 -14.50 15.38 11.45
N ARG A 174 -14.76 15.25 10.16
CA ARG A 174 -16.08 14.87 9.61
C ARG A 174 -16.25 13.36 9.51
N ALA A 175 -15.16 12.59 9.49
CA ALA A 175 -15.22 11.14 9.49
C ALA A 175 -15.68 10.59 10.86
N ARG A 176 -16.50 9.55 10.82
CA ARG A 176 -16.87 8.78 12.04
C ARG A 176 -15.69 7.95 12.52
N ARG A 177 -14.90 7.40 11.58
CA ARG A 177 -13.61 6.75 11.80
C ARG A 177 -12.64 7.16 10.69
N VAL A 178 -11.37 7.25 11.05
CA VAL A 178 -10.25 7.42 10.13
C VAL A 178 -9.42 6.16 10.22
N VAL A 179 -9.27 5.46 9.10
CA VAL A 179 -8.43 4.26 9.00
C VAL A 179 -7.08 4.67 8.46
N VAL A 180 -6.03 4.24 9.11
CA VAL A 180 -4.62 4.43 8.72
C VAL A 180 -3.90 3.10 8.70
N LEU A 181 -2.73 3.02 8.04
CA LEU A 181 -2.07 1.75 7.75
C LEU A 181 -1.07 1.30 8.83
N SER A 182 -0.66 2.20 9.72
CA SER A 182 0.36 1.92 10.73
C SER A 182 0.17 2.76 11.98
N GLN A 183 0.88 2.39 13.05
CA GLN A 183 0.92 3.18 14.28
C GLN A 183 1.52 4.57 14.04
N ASP A 184 2.57 4.69 13.22
CA ASP A 184 3.20 5.97 12.91
C ASP A 184 2.22 6.93 12.22
N LEU A 185 1.43 6.40 11.28
CA LEU A 185 0.37 7.17 10.63
C LEU A 185 -0.76 7.51 11.60
N GLN A 186 -1.07 6.62 12.55
CA GLN A 186 -2.06 6.89 13.60
C GLN A 186 -1.60 8.05 14.48
N ASP A 187 -0.36 8.01 14.96
CA ASP A 187 0.21 9.06 15.81
C ASP A 187 0.25 10.40 15.08
N ASN A 188 0.66 10.40 13.81
CA ASN A 188 0.65 11.59 12.95
C ASN A 188 -0.76 12.20 12.82
N VAL A 189 -1.76 11.39 12.50
CA VAL A 189 -3.15 11.85 12.31
C VAL A 189 -3.77 12.28 13.66
N GLN A 190 -3.49 11.55 14.73
CA GLN A 190 -3.97 11.89 16.07
C GLN A 190 -3.41 13.24 16.56
N ALA A 191 -2.14 13.54 16.29
CA ALA A 191 -1.51 14.82 16.62
C ALA A 191 -2.22 16.03 15.95
N LYS A 192 -2.90 15.82 14.82
CA LYS A 192 -3.68 16.84 14.11
C LYS A 192 -5.11 16.99 14.61
N LEU A 193 -5.56 16.13 15.52
CA LEU A 193 -6.90 16.09 16.07
C LEU A 193 -6.93 16.55 17.53
N LYS A 194 -8.07 17.10 17.95
CA LYS A 194 -8.31 17.34 19.39
C LYS A 194 -8.33 16.00 20.13
N TYR A 195 -7.88 15.97 21.37
CA TYR A 195 -7.80 14.77 22.21
C TYR A 195 -9.09 13.92 22.18
N SER A 196 -10.26 14.56 22.31
CA SER A 196 -11.57 13.88 22.26
C SER A 196 -11.91 13.20 20.92
N ALA A 197 -11.17 13.50 19.87
CA ALA A 197 -11.37 12.93 18.54
C ALA A 197 -10.31 11.89 18.14
N GLN A 198 -9.24 11.75 18.92
CA GLN A 198 -8.12 10.84 18.62
C GLN A 198 -8.56 9.37 18.58
N SER A 199 -9.52 8.96 19.42
CA SER A 199 -10.09 7.61 19.43
C SER A 199 -10.85 7.24 18.13
N ARG A 200 -11.03 8.18 17.21
CA ARG A 200 -11.60 7.88 15.88
C ARG A 200 -10.59 7.29 14.91
N VAL A 201 -9.29 7.47 15.16
CA VAL A 201 -8.23 6.95 14.31
C VAL A 201 -7.95 5.51 14.69
N VAL A 202 -8.06 4.62 13.73
CA VAL A 202 -7.85 3.18 13.90
C VAL A 202 -6.85 2.67 12.89
N VAL A 203 -6.01 1.73 13.30
CA VAL A 203 -5.05 1.09 12.41
C VAL A 203 -5.71 -0.13 11.78
N ILE A 204 -5.78 -0.16 10.45
CA ILE A 204 -6.06 -1.35 9.64
C ILE A 204 -5.00 -1.37 8.56
N PRO A 205 -4.04 -2.27 8.62
CA PRO A 205 -2.93 -2.32 7.67
C PRO A 205 -3.39 -2.69 6.26
N ASN A 206 -2.57 -2.43 5.27
CA ASN A 206 -2.73 -3.09 3.99
C ASN A 206 -2.43 -4.58 4.15
N PHE A 207 -2.89 -5.37 3.20
CA PHE A 207 -2.75 -6.82 3.22
C PHE A 207 -1.92 -7.30 2.04
N VAL A 208 -1.59 -8.57 2.08
CA VAL A 208 -0.94 -9.28 0.97
C VAL A 208 -1.79 -10.49 0.57
N ASP A 209 -1.82 -10.79 -0.72
CA ASP A 209 -2.46 -11.99 -1.23
C ASP A 209 -1.57 -13.21 -0.95
N VAL A 210 -1.84 -13.85 0.18
CA VAL A 210 -1.13 -15.05 0.63
C VAL A 210 -1.42 -16.29 -0.23
N GLN A 211 -2.40 -16.22 -1.13
CA GLN A 211 -2.69 -17.28 -2.09
C GLN A 211 -1.87 -17.11 -3.38
N ALA A 212 -1.68 -15.88 -3.82
CA ALA A 212 -0.84 -15.56 -4.97
C ALA A 212 0.66 -15.64 -4.63
N ILE A 213 1.05 -15.17 -3.43
CA ILE A 213 2.43 -15.22 -2.96
C ILE A 213 2.57 -16.37 -1.96
N ARG A 214 3.33 -17.39 -2.36
CA ARG A 214 3.53 -18.61 -1.55
C ARG A 214 5.01 -18.94 -1.42
N PRO A 215 5.40 -19.59 -0.32
CA PRO A 215 6.73 -20.19 -0.22
C PRO A 215 6.97 -21.16 -1.38
N GLN A 216 8.12 -21.04 -2.04
CA GLN A 216 8.55 -21.88 -3.14
C GLN A 216 10.02 -22.27 -2.96
N ASN A 217 10.47 -23.27 -3.71
CA ASN A 217 11.88 -23.59 -3.77
C ASN A 217 12.65 -22.38 -4.33
N ARG A 218 13.82 -22.10 -3.74
CA ARG A 218 14.67 -20.98 -4.16
C ARG A 218 15.32 -21.16 -5.53
N MET A 219 15.45 -22.41 -5.99
CA MET A 219 16.02 -22.73 -7.31
C MET A 219 14.98 -22.53 -8.41
N THR A 220 14.64 -21.27 -8.65
CA THR A 220 13.62 -20.83 -9.61
C THR A 220 14.21 -20.60 -11.00
N THR A 221 13.34 -20.50 -12.03
CA THR A 221 13.74 -20.06 -13.36
C THR A 221 14.32 -18.64 -13.34
N TYR A 222 13.75 -17.75 -12.52
CA TYR A 222 14.26 -16.38 -12.40
C TYR A 222 15.71 -16.33 -11.88
N ARG A 223 16.08 -17.23 -10.97
CA ARG A 223 17.47 -17.37 -10.50
C ARG A 223 18.41 -17.78 -11.63
N GLN A 224 17.97 -18.69 -12.51
CA GLN A 224 18.72 -19.11 -13.70
C GLN A 224 18.87 -17.97 -14.71
N GLU A 225 17.82 -17.19 -14.96
CA GLU A 225 17.85 -16.01 -15.84
C GLU A 225 18.91 -14.98 -15.39
N LEU A 226 19.13 -14.86 -14.09
CA LEU A 226 20.16 -14.00 -13.50
C LEU A 226 21.57 -14.67 -13.44
N SER A 227 21.70 -15.89 -13.96
CA SER A 227 22.95 -16.68 -13.90
C SER A 227 23.44 -16.88 -12.47
N ILE A 228 22.53 -17.22 -11.54
CA ILE A 228 22.80 -17.46 -10.12
C ILE A 228 22.64 -18.96 -9.84
N GLY A 229 23.64 -19.54 -9.20
CA GLY A 229 23.67 -20.95 -8.81
C GLY A 229 23.08 -21.22 -7.41
N ALA A 230 23.76 -22.08 -6.64
CA ALA A 230 23.32 -22.50 -5.31
C ALA A 230 23.82 -21.58 -4.17
N GLU A 231 24.63 -20.58 -4.48
CA GLU A 231 25.15 -19.60 -3.51
C GLU A 231 24.02 -18.84 -2.78
N PRO A 232 24.27 -18.31 -1.58
CA PRO A 232 23.31 -17.46 -0.87
C PRO A 232 22.98 -16.19 -1.68
N VAL A 233 21.70 -15.82 -1.70
CA VAL A 233 21.22 -14.63 -2.40
C VAL A 233 20.54 -13.68 -1.44
N VAL A 234 21.02 -12.44 -1.43
CA VAL A 234 20.38 -11.27 -0.77
C VAL A 234 19.76 -10.41 -1.85
N MET A 235 18.44 -10.16 -1.78
CA MET A 235 17.72 -9.43 -2.82
C MET A 235 16.96 -8.23 -2.25
N TYR A 236 17.08 -7.11 -2.95
CA TYR A 236 16.10 -6.04 -2.94
C TYR A 236 15.18 -6.17 -4.15
N ALA A 237 13.85 -6.11 -3.95
CA ALA A 237 12.89 -6.11 -5.04
C ALA A 237 11.90 -4.94 -4.90
N GLY A 238 11.79 -4.11 -5.94
CA GLY A 238 10.85 -2.99 -5.96
C GLY A 238 11.37 -1.74 -6.66
N ASN A 239 10.78 -0.58 -6.32
CA ASN A 239 11.21 0.71 -6.87
C ASN A 239 12.65 1.06 -6.43
N VAL A 240 13.51 1.33 -7.40
CA VAL A 240 14.92 1.72 -7.20
C VAL A 240 15.02 3.25 -7.25
N GLY A 241 14.58 3.90 -6.16
CA GLY A 241 14.58 5.35 -6.03
C GLY A 241 15.59 5.84 -5.00
N PHE A 242 15.80 7.16 -4.96
CA PHE A 242 16.75 7.79 -4.05
C PHE A 242 16.39 7.68 -2.57
N SER A 243 15.16 7.34 -2.23
CA SER A 243 14.70 7.16 -0.86
C SER A 243 15.02 5.80 -0.25
N GLN A 244 15.56 4.85 -1.02
CA GLN A 244 15.74 3.46 -0.60
C GLN A 244 17.14 3.10 -0.08
N SER A 245 18.10 4.01 -0.02
CA SER A 245 19.49 3.76 0.46
C SER A 245 20.12 2.45 -0.07
N LEU A 246 19.98 2.17 -1.38
CA LEU A 246 20.43 0.89 -1.95
C LEU A 246 21.95 0.80 -2.13
N GLU A 247 22.67 1.87 -1.89
CA GLU A 247 24.14 1.89 -1.78
C GLU A 247 24.65 0.89 -0.73
N LEU A 248 23.85 0.63 0.32
CA LEU A 248 24.14 -0.39 1.34
C LEU A 248 24.35 -1.79 0.74
N LEU A 249 23.60 -2.16 -0.32
CA LEU A 249 23.78 -3.46 -0.97
C LEU A 249 25.09 -3.52 -1.74
N ILE A 250 25.53 -2.41 -2.31
CA ILE A 250 26.80 -2.31 -3.03
C ILE A 250 27.97 -2.46 -2.04
N ASP A 251 27.90 -1.76 -0.91
CA ASP A 251 28.91 -1.84 0.14
C ASP A 251 28.95 -3.22 0.78
N ALA A 252 27.79 -3.85 0.99
CA ALA A 252 27.72 -5.23 1.46
C ALA A 252 28.29 -6.22 0.43
N ALA A 253 28.02 -6.04 -0.86
CA ALA A 253 28.56 -6.90 -1.90
C ALA A 253 30.09 -6.88 -1.95
N ARG A 254 30.71 -5.71 -1.74
CA ARG A 254 32.19 -5.60 -1.64
C ARG A 254 32.77 -6.36 -0.46
N GLN A 255 32.05 -6.43 0.67
CA GLN A 255 32.51 -7.04 1.93
C GLN A 255 32.07 -8.51 2.09
N MET A 256 31.15 -8.99 1.26
CA MET A 256 30.59 -10.35 1.31
C MET A 256 30.71 -11.03 -0.07
N PRO A 257 31.94 -11.37 -0.55
CA PRO A 257 32.16 -11.91 -1.89
C PRO A 257 31.57 -13.32 -2.08
N ASP A 258 31.24 -14.01 -1.02
CA ASP A 258 30.61 -15.34 -0.96
C ASP A 258 29.07 -15.29 -1.11
N VAL A 259 28.48 -14.10 -1.19
CA VAL A 259 27.03 -13.87 -1.29
C VAL A 259 26.71 -13.14 -2.58
N THR A 260 25.71 -13.59 -3.33
CA THR A 260 25.20 -12.85 -4.48
C THR A 260 24.14 -11.84 -4.05
N PHE A 261 24.34 -10.59 -4.46
CA PHE A 261 23.40 -9.50 -4.24
C PHE A 261 22.58 -9.22 -5.50
N VAL A 262 21.28 -9.00 -5.33
CA VAL A 262 20.37 -8.68 -6.44
C VAL A 262 19.60 -7.41 -6.14
N ILE A 263 19.68 -6.43 -7.05
CA ILE A 263 18.81 -5.25 -7.08
C ILE A 263 17.82 -5.44 -8.21
N ASN A 264 16.60 -5.86 -7.88
CA ASN A 264 15.54 -6.16 -8.83
C ASN A 264 14.51 -5.03 -8.89
N GLY A 265 14.31 -4.45 -10.07
CA GLY A 265 13.36 -3.39 -10.32
C GLY A 265 13.92 -2.26 -11.18
N GLY A 266 13.18 -1.15 -11.19
CA GLY A 266 13.55 0.07 -11.92
C GLY A 266 13.25 1.30 -11.10
N GLY A 267 13.82 2.42 -11.51
CA GLY A 267 13.61 3.71 -10.85
C GLY A 267 14.77 4.66 -11.05
N SER A 268 14.62 5.88 -10.54
CA SER A 268 15.51 7.02 -10.84
C SER A 268 16.95 6.87 -10.32
N ALA A 269 17.21 5.95 -9.38
CA ALA A 269 18.54 5.72 -8.83
C ALA A 269 19.28 4.55 -9.50
N LYS A 270 18.64 3.79 -10.41
CA LYS A 270 19.19 2.54 -10.94
C LYS A 270 20.51 2.73 -11.67
N ASP A 271 20.58 3.71 -12.58
CA ASP A 271 21.77 3.94 -13.41
C ASP A 271 22.98 4.32 -12.54
N ALA A 272 22.78 5.20 -11.55
CA ALA A 272 23.83 5.59 -10.60
C ALA A 272 24.33 4.41 -9.75
N LEU A 273 23.44 3.49 -9.36
CA LEU A 273 23.80 2.29 -8.62
C LEU A 273 24.57 1.29 -9.52
N GLN A 274 24.21 1.18 -10.78
CA GLN A 274 24.94 0.34 -11.75
C GLN A 274 26.36 0.87 -11.97
N GLU A 275 26.54 2.20 -12.08
CA GLU A 275 27.85 2.81 -12.18
C GLU A 275 28.71 2.54 -10.93
N GLN A 276 28.13 2.65 -9.72
CA GLN A 276 28.85 2.34 -8.48
C GLN A 276 29.20 0.87 -8.32
N ALA A 277 28.46 -0.02 -8.97
CA ALA A 277 28.67 -1.47 -8.92
C ALA A 277 29.70 -1.97 -9.93
N VAL A 278 30.27 -1.10 -10.79
CA VAL A 278 31.29 -1.50 -11.77
C VAL A 278 32.47 -2.17 -11.06
N GLY A 279 32.86 -3.34 -11.56
CA GLY A 279 33.96 -4.15 -10.99
C GLY A 279 33.55 -5.04 -9.81
N ILE A 280 32.31 -5.04 -9.37
CA ILE A 280 31.81 -5.94 -8.30
C ILE A 280 31.17 -7.18 -8.99
N SER A 281 31.80 -8.35 -8.82
CA SER A 281 31.41 -9.57 -9.55
C SER A 281 30.18 -10.27 -9.00
N ASN A 282 29.81 -10.03 -7.73
CA ASN A 282 28.74 -10.71 -7.00
C ASN A 282 27.46 -9.86 -6.86
N ILE A 283 27.29 -8.82 -7.69
CA ILE A 283 26.03 -8.05 -7.76
C ILE A 283 25.35 -8.24 -9.11
N ARG A 284 24.02 -8.31 -9.11
CA ARG A 284 23.19 -8.44 -10.31
C ARG A 284 22.08 -7.40 -10.29
N PHE A 285 21.71 -6.88 -11.44
CA PHE A 285 20.57 -5.98 -11.61
C PHE A 285 19.50 -6.68 -12.45
N GLY A 286 18.33 -6.84 -11.85
CA GLY A 286 17.12 -7.35 -12.51
C GLY A 286 16.18 -6.24 -12.92
N GLU A 287 15.24 -6.57 -13.82
CA GLU A 287 14.17 -5.67 -14.25
C GLU A 287 12.86 -5.98 -13.50
N TYR A 288 11.91 -5.05 -13.57
CA TYR A 288 10.55 -5.34 -13.09
C TYR A 288 9.99 -6.57 -13.78
N GLN A 289 9.54 -7.51 -12.98
CA GLN A 289 8.87 -8.70 -13.48
C GLN A 289 7.35 -8.52 -13.48
N PRO A 290 6.62 -9.16 -14.39
CA PRO A 290 5.17 -9.18 -14.38
C PRO A 290 4.62 -9.66 -13.03
N HIS A 291 3.49 -9.11 -12.58
CA HIS A 291 2.92 -9.38 -11.25
C HIS A 291 2.71 -10.89 -10.97
N HIS A 292 2.36 -11.69 -11.99
CA HIS A 292 2.19 -13.14 -11.84
C HIS A 292 3.50 -13.89 -11.52
N ARG A 293 4.68 -13.28 -11.78
CA ARG A 293 5.99 -13.84 -11.41
C ARG A 293 6.48 -13.40 -10.04
N LEU A 294 5.76 -12.50 -9.35
CA LEU A 294 6.22 -11.93 -8.08
C LEU A 294 6.57 -13.01 -7.04
N SER A 295 5.74 -14.05 -6.92
CA SER A 295 6.00 -15.16 -6.00
C SER A 295 7.31 -15.90 -6.34
N GLU A 296 7.59 -16.14 -7.62
CA GLU A 296 8.84 -16.73 -8.10
C GLU A 296 10.04 -15.83 -7.81
N VAL A 297 9.94 -14.54 -8.12
CA VAL A 297 11.01 -13.56 -7.86
C VAL A 297 11.37 -13.50 -6.37
N LEU A 298 10.38 -13.42 -5.52
CA LEU A 298 10.60 -13.39 -4.06
C LEU A 298 11.17 -14.72 -3.54
N ALA A 299 10.77 -15.84 -4.13
CA ALA A 299 11.31 -17.15 -3.76
C ALA A 299 12.77 -17.32 -4.15
N SER A 300 13.25 -16.60 -5.18
CA SER A 300 14.62 -16.71 -5.73
C SER A 300 15.71 -16.26 -4.76
N ALA A 301 15.40 -15.49 -3.73
CA ALA A 301 16.36 -15.07 -2.72
C ALA A 301 16.26 -15.89 -1.43
N ASP A 302 17.34 -15.92 -0.69
CA ASP A 302 17.40 -16.50 0.66
C ASP A 302 17.02 -15.47 1.72
N ILE A 303 17.42 -14.20 1.50
CA ILE A 303 17.17 -13.06 2.38
C ILE A 303 16.72 -11.88 1.52
N HIS A 304 15.71 -11.14 1.98
CA HIS A 304 15.31 -9.90 1.35
C HIS A 304 15.67 -8.67 2.16
N VAL A 305 15.89 -7.56 1.43
CA VAL A 305 16.24 -6.27 2.02
C VAL A 305 15.07 -5.31 1.87
N VAL A 306 14.77 -4.60 2.97
CA VAL A 306 13.89 -3.44 3.00
C VAL A 306 14.71 -2.26 3.51
N ALA A 307 14.94 -1.26 2.67
CA ALA A 307 15.77 -0.12 3.03
C ALA A 307 15.04 1.20 2.76
N LEU A 308 15.19 2.14 3.66
CA LEU A 308 14.77 3.54 3.54
C LEU A 308 15.84 4.44 4.16
N ARG A 309 16.04 5.63 3.57
CA ARG A 309 16.90 6.67 4.15
C ARG A 309 16.37 7.14 5.50
N ALA A 310 17.28 7.59 6.34
CA ALA A 310 16.98 8.16 7.65
C ALA A 310 15.87 9.24 7.58
N GLY A 311 14.91 9.17 8.51
CA GLY A 311 13.79 10.08 8.62
C GLY A 311 12.57 9.74 7.76
N LEU A 312 12.63 8.70 6.91
CA LEU A 312 11.51 8.33 6.05
C LEU A 312 10.65 7.19 6.61
N GLY A 313 11.11 6.47 7.62
CA GLY A 313 10.42 5.33 8.18
C GLY A 313 9.05 5.64 8.79
N ALA A 314 8.87 6.86 9.33
CA ALA A 314 7.60 7.28 9.95
C ALA A 314 6.55 7.83 8.95
N VAL A 315 6.94 8.12 7.71
CA VAL A 315 6.05 8.70 6.69
C VAL A 315 5.69 7.72 5.57
N SER A 316 6.40 6.59 5.49
CA SER A 316 6.18 5.55 4.47
C SER A 316 6.27 4.17 5.10
N VAL A 317 5.28 3.32 4.82
CA VAL A 317 5.31 1.91 5.21
C VAL A 317 5.61 1.07 3.96
N PRO A 318 6.82 0.47 3.86
CA PRO A 318 7.17 -0.38 2.74
C PRO A 318 6.31 -1.65 2.70
N SER A 319 5.25 -1.66 1.90
CA SER A 319 4.33 -2.79 1.74
C SER A 319 5.00 -4.08 1.27
N LYS A 320 6.17 -3.98 0.63
CA LYS A 320 6.99 -5.13 0.22
C LYS A 320 7.36 -6.07 1.39
N THR A 321 7.43 -5.55 2.62
CA THR A 321 7.68 -6.36 3.83
C THR A 321 6.67 -7.51 3.94
N TYR A 322 5.38 -7.21 3.76
CA TYR A 322 4.34 -8.25 3.81
C TYR A 322 4.50 -9.30 2.70
N SER A 323 4.84 -8.86 1.48
CA SER A 323 5.04 -9.77 0.34
C SER A 323 6.24 -10.70 0.56
N ILE A 324 7.33 -10.19 1.12
CA ILE A 324 8.52 -10.98 1.44
C ILE A 324 8.20 -12.04 2.50
N LEU A 325 7.56 -11.62 3.60
CA LEU A 325 7.14 -12.54 4.66
C LEU A 325 6.13 -13.58 4.13
N ALA A 326 5.22 -13.17 3.24
CA ALA A 326 4.29 -14.08 2.57
C ALA A 326 5.00 -15.13 1.70
N ALA A 327 6.13 -14.79 1.09
CA ALA A 327 6.97 -15.74 0.36
C ALA A 327 7.78 -16.68 1.29
N GLY A 328 7.65 -16.53 2.62
CA GLY A 328 8.37 -17.33 3.59
C GLY A 328 9.87 -17.02 3.63
N ARG A 329 10.26 -15.77 3.34
CA ARG A 329 11.66 -15.33 3.36
C ARG A 329 11.89 -14.34 4.49
N PRO A 330 13.06 -14.42 5.16
CA PRO A 330 13.41 -13.45 6.19
C PRO A 330 13.78 -12.10 5.58
N VAL A 331 13.61 -11.05 6.39
CA VAL A 331 13.89 -9.67 6.02
C VAL A 331 15.06 -9.13 6.84
N VAL A 332 15.99 -8.42 6.20
CA VAL A 332 16.89 -7.49 6.86
C VAL A 332 16.46 -6.07 6.47
N ALA A 333 16.02 -5.29 7.45
CA ALA A 333 15.55 -3.93 7.23
C ALA A 333 16.58 -2.89 7.68
N ALA A 334 17.03 -2.04 6.76
CA ALA A 334 17.83 -0.85 7.10
C ALA A 334 16.89 0.37 7.10
N ILE A 335 16.38 0.74 8.28
CA ILE A 335 15.29 1.71 8.44
C ILE A 335 15.30 2.31 9.86
N ASP A 336 14.67 3.49 10.03
CA ASP A 336 14.58 4.15 11.32
C ASP A 336 14.01 3.22 12.41
N PRO A 337 14.69 3.11 13.57
CA PRO A 337 14.24 2.25 14.65
C PRO A 337 12.89 2.72 15.22
N GLY A 338 12.10 1.79 15.72
CA GLY A 338 10.80 2.09 16.32
C GLY A 338 9.68 2.38 15.33
N THR A 339 9.94 2.38 14.02
CA THR A 339 8.92 2.54 12.97
C THR A 339 8.22 1.21 12.63
N GLU A 340 7.26 1.23 11.70
CA GLU A 340 6.38 0.08 11.44
C GLU A 340 7.12 -1.19 11.05
N VAL A 341 8.10 -1.13 10.14
CA VAL A 341 8.81 -2.34 9.69
C VAL A 341 9.56 -3.03 10.83
N PRO A 342 10.37 -2.37 11.66
CA PRO A 342 10.95 -2.96 12.87
C PRO A 342 9.92 -3.57 13.82
N ARG A 343 8.73 -2.94 13.96
CA ARG A 343 7.64 -3.50 14.79
C ARG A 343 7.11 -4.81 14.21
N ILE A 344 6.88 -4.84 12.89
CA ILE A 344 6.45 -6.04 12.16
C ILE A 344 7.48 -7.17 12.32
N LEU A 345 8.77 -6.88 12.11
CA LEU A 345 9.83 -7.90 12.21
C LEU A 345 9.92 -8.49 13.62
N ARG A 346 9.80 -7.66 14.66
CA ARG A 346 9.76 -8.16 16.06
C ARG A 346 8.49 -8.97 16.35
N ALA A 347 7.33 -8.51 15.91
CA ALA A 347 6.06 -9.20 16.15
C ALA A 347 5.96 -10.53 15.41
N SER A 348 6.51 -10.60 14.19
CA SER A 348 6.49 -11.79 13.35
C SER A 348 7.65 -12.76 13.60
N GLY A 349 8.73 -12.31 14.23
CA GLY A 349 9.99 -13.05 14.24
C GLY A 349 10.58 -13.26 12.84
N GLY A 350 10.18 -12.41 11.85
CA GLY A 350 10.45 -12.60 10.44
C GLY A 350 11.75 -11.97 9.92
N GLY A 351 12.65 -11.52 10.80
CA GLY A 351 13.93 -10.93 10.38
C GLY A 351 14.56 -10.00 11.40
N PHE A 352 15.52 -9.22 10.93
CA PHE A 352 16.27 -8.26 11.71
C PHE A 352 16.14 -6.85 11.15
N ASP A 353 16.31 -5.85 12.01
CA ASP A 353 16.43 -4.45 11.61
C ASP A 353 17.82 -3.88 12.00
N SER A 354 18.28 -2.90 11.25
CA SER A 354 19.46 -2.08 11.52
C SER A 354 19.11 -0.61 11.33
N PRO A 355 19.87 0.32 11.93
CA PRO A 355 19.73 1.73 11.60
C PRO A 355 19.91 1.97 10.09
N PRO A 356 19.22 2.98 9.51
CA PRO A 356 19.44 3.36 8.12
C PRO A 356 20.90 3.86 7.95
N ASP A 357 21.45 3.61 6.79
CA ASP A 357 22.80 4.06 6.38
C ASP A 357 23.97 3.53 7.26
N ASP A 358 23.71 2.57 8.18
CA ASP A 358 24.73 1.86 8.99
C ASP A 358 25.16 0.55 8.29
N VAL A 359 26.19 0.63 7.47
CA VAL A 359 26.74 -0.50 6.69
C VAL A 359 27.17 -1.65 7.60
N THR A 360 27.81 -1.34 8.74
CA THR A 360 28.35 -2.36 9.67
C THR A 360 27.24 -3.16 10.33
N ALA A 361 26.23 -2.46 10.88
CA ALA A 361 25.06 -3.11 11.48
C ALA A 361 24.27 -3.91 10.45
N PHE A 362 24.10 -3.38 9.23
CA PHE A 362 23.42 -4.05 8.13
C PHE A 362 24.10 -5.35 7.71
N ILE A 363 25.44 -5.32 7.50
CA ILE A 363 26.24 -6.52 7.17
C ILE A 363 26.19 -7.52 8.32
N GLY A 364 26.28 -7.07 9.58
CA GLY A 364 26.15 -7.95 10.74
C GLY A 364 24.80 -8.69 10.78
N ALA A 365 23.71 -8.01 10.46
CA ALA A 365 22.40 -8.64 10.37
C ALA A 365 22.30 -9.65 9.20
N LEU A 366 22.88 -9.33 8.03
CA LEU A 366 22.93 -10.26 6.89
C LEU A 366 23.75 -11.51 7.22
N ARG A 367 24.95 -11.35 7.80
CA ARG A 367 25.82 -12.48 8.17
C ARG A 367 25.14 -13.46 9.10
N ARG A 368 24.41 -12.99 10.11
CA ARG A 368 23.65 -13.87 11.02
C ARG A 368 22.70 -14.82 10.30
N LEU A 369 22.10 -14.39 9.18
CA LEU A 369 21.17 -15.20 8.39
C LEU A 369 21.88 -16.04 7.31
N VAL A 370 22.96 -15.53 6.74
CA VAL A 370 23.76 -16.26 5.74
C VAL A 370 24.51 -17.42 6.39
N ASP A 371 25.10 -17.19 7.57
CA ASP A 371 25.90 -18.18 8.28
C ASP A 371 25.04 -19.22 9.03
N ASP A 372 23.74 -18.93 9.26
CA ASP A 372 22.76 -19.88 9.82
C ASP A 372 21.50 -20.01 8.96
N PRO A 373 21.53 -20.85 7.92
CA PRO A 373 20.39 -21.08 7.03
C PRO A 373 19.15 -21.66 7.74
N LEU A 374 19.32 -22.38 8.86
CA LEU A 374 18.20 -22.92 9.64
C LEU A 374 17.46 -21.80 10.36
N MET A 375 18.20 -20.86 10.94
CA MET A 375 17.63 -19.64 11.52
C MET A 375 16.87 -18.85 10.45
N ALA A 376 17.46 -18.64 9.27
CA ALA A 376 16.84 -17.92 8.17
C ALA A 376 15.51 -18.56 7.73
N GLN A 377 15.48 -19.90 7.60
CA GLN A 377 14.26 -20.64 7.27
C GLN A 377 13.21 -20.54 8.39
N GLY A 378 13.63 -20.66 9.65
CA GLY A 378 12.76 -20.50 10.81
C GLY A 378 12.10 -19.12 10.86
N MET A 379 12.88 -18.05 10.64
CA MET A 379 12.36 -16.68 10.55
C MET A 379 11.42 -16.49 9.36
N GLY A 380 11.75 -17.03 8.20
CA GLY A 380 10.88 -17.00 7.02
C GLY A 380 9.53 -17.66 7.30
N LYS A 381 9.52 -18.83 7.96
CA LYS A 381 8.30 -19.52 8.37
C LYS A 381 7.49 -18.71 9.38
N SER A 382 8.12 -18.20 10.43
CA SER A 382 7.45 -17.38 11.44
C SER A 382 6.81 -16.13 10.81
N GLY A 383 7.53 -15.47 9.90
CA GLY A 383 7.01 -14.34 9.14
C GLY A 383 5.79 -14.70 8.33
N ARG A 384 5.78 -15.85 7.64
CA ARG A 384 4.65 -16.37 6.87
C ARG A 384 3.43 -16.63 7.75
N ASP A 385 3.61 -17.36 8.85
CA ASP A 385 2.53 -17.69 9.79
C ASP A 385 1.88 -16.42 10.35
N TRP A 386 2.70 -15.40 10.63
CA TRP A 386 2.22 -14.10 11.11
C TRP A 386 1.40 -13.36 10.04
N VAL A 387 1.90 -13.29 8.80
CA VAL A 387 1.19 -12.61 7.69
C VAL A 387 -0.15 -13.27 7.42
N GLU A 388 -0.23 -14.59 7.40
CA GLU A 388 -1.48 -15.33 7.20
C GLU A 388 -2.54 -14.99 8.25
N SER A 389 -2.11 -14.84 9.50
CA SER A 389 -3.03 -14.58 10.61
C SER A 389 -3.39 -13.10 10.80
N HIS A 390 -2.52 -12.15 10.42
CA HIS A 390 -2.69 -10.73 10.76
C HIS A 390 -2.96 -9.82 9.57
N VAL A 391 -2.36 -10.11 8.40
CA VAL A 391 -2.41 -9.22 7.23
C VAL A 391 -2.77 -9.95 5.93
N SER A 392 -3.39 -11.12 6.02
CA SER A 392 -4.09 -11.70 4.87
C SER A 392 -5.32 -10.87 4.51
N ALA A 393 -5.78 -10.96 3.27
CA ALA A 393 -6.97 -10.25 2.82
C ALA A 393 -8.20 -10.56 3.69
N GLU A 394 -8.35 -11.82 4.13
CA GLU A 394 -9.41 -12.25 5.03
C GLU A 394 -9.27 -11.62 6.43
N ALA A 395 -8.06 -11.60 7.01
CA ALA A 395 -7.81 -11.01 8.32
C ALA A 395 -8.14 -9.51 8.32
N VAL A 396 -7.69 -8.78 7.30
CA VAL A 396 -7.97 -7.35 7.15
C VAL A 396 -9.46 -7.09 6.91
N ALA A 397 -10.14 -7.92 6.12
CA ALA A 397 -11.59 -7.81 5.92
C ALA A 397 -12.37 -8.00 7.24
N LYS A 398 -11.94 -8.91 8.12
CA LYS A 398 -12.53 -9.06 9.46
C LYS A 398 -12.38 -7.78 10.29
N MET A 399 -11.21 -7.11 10.25
CA MET A 399 -11.04 -5.81 10.91
C MET A 399 -12.01 -4.75 10.37
N TYR A 400 -12.24 -4.73 9.04
CA TYR A 400 -13.25 -3.85 8.45
C TYR A 400 -14.67 -4.21 8.89
N LEU A 401 -15.02 -5.49 9.03
CA LEU A 401 -16.33 -5.92 9.53
C LEU A 401 -16.56 -5.47 10.97
N GLU A 402 -15.56 -5.59 11.83
CA GLU A 402 -15.61 -5.11 13.21
C GLU A 402 -15.77 -3.59 13.24
N LEU A 403 -15.02 -2.84 12.43
CA LEU A 403 -15.14 -1.41 12.29
C LEU A 403 -16.55 -1.01 11.82
N LEU A 404 -17.09 -1.70 10.81
CA LEU A 404 -18.45 -1.49 10.30
C LEU A 404 -19.50 -1.79 11.36
N SER A 405 -19.31 -2.83 12.16
CA SER A 405 -20.16 -3.17 13.30
C SER A 405 -20.23 -2.03 14.31
N MET A 406 -19.05 -1.54 14.73
CA MET A 406 -18.96 -0.40 15.68
C MET A 406 -19.60 0.88 15.13
N VAL A 407 -19.37 1.20 13.86
CA VAL A 407 -19.84 2.44 13.23
C VAL A 407 -21.33 2.44 12.97
N THR A 408 -21.91 1.26 12.70
CA THR A 408 -23.35 1.10 12.38
C THR A 408 -24.19 0.64 13.55
N ASN A 409 -23.58 0.33 14.71
CA ASN A 409 -24.22 -0.26 15.89
C ASN A 409 -24.97 -1.57 15.53
N ARG A 410 -24.37 -2.43 14.70
CA ARG A 410 -24.91 -3.73 14.29
C ARG A 410 -23.92 -4.83 14.61
N PRO A 411 -24.33 -5.95 15.23
CA PRO A 411 -23.40 -7.02 15.55
C PRO A 411 -22.86 -7.66 14.27
N VAL A 412 -21.58 -8.09 14.28
CA VAL A 412 -20.91 -8.75 13.15
C VAL A 412 -21.71 -9.96 12.66
N THR A 413 -22.34 -10.70 13.58
CA THR A 413 -23.19 -11.85 13.25
C THR A 413 -24.38 -11.51 12.35
N SER A 414 -24.84 -10.26 12.34
CA SER A 414 -25.90 -9.81 11.43
C SER A 414 -25.45 -9.71 9.96
N PHE A 415 -24.15 -9.75 9.71
CA PHE A 415 -23.54 -9.72 8.37
C PHE A 415 -23.30 -11.12 7.82
N LEU A 416 -23.22 -12.13 8.72
CA LEU A 416 -22.92 -13.52 8.38
C LEU A 416 -24.18 -14.36 8.10
N ARG A 417 -25.37 -13.80 8.39
CA ARG A 417 -26.66 -14.47 8.17
C ARG A 417 -27.26 -14.00 6.84
N GLY A 418 -27.11 -14.79 5.82
CA GLY A 418 -27.72 -14.63 4.51
C GLY A 418 -27.55 -15.88 3.68
#